data_8aa1cd8fb3c1bfcaead7d6f9a9f71a3a
#
_entry.id   8aa1cd8fb3c1bfcaead7d6f9a9f71a3a
#
_cell.length_a   1.000
_cell.length_b   1.000
_cell.length_c   1.000
_cell.angle_alpha   90.00
_cell.angle_beta   90.00
_cell.angle_gamma   90.00
#
_symmetry.space_group_name_H-M   'P 1'
#
loop_
_entity.id
_entity.type
_entity.pdbx_description
1 polymer ?
#
loop_
_entity_poly.entity_id
_entity_poly.type
_entity_poly.pdbx_seq_one_letter_code
_entity_poly.pdbx_strand_id
1 'polypeptide(L)'
;MIDKTTSRVIMGLLGTACVLITAFAWYKTKYAAVPEAGMHHNIYDEDIPRSAPVPVDYRMVLLTPQELAKAPLADVFTSPLGDENGAFTYVAQGVGDMNAARKGRHAGQDLNGIGGENTDEGLPVRAAGRGLLIYAGEPSPDWGNVVVLLHRLPDGRFVQSLYAHLKTVSDIPLGTLVGRGEQIGSVGTAHGNYLAHLHFEMIESIAHEAGIPGYGKTTFNRINPDEVLKQYAPDPEMMMPDPIIALKQVQMAAGGEKLLENLYKDNSMEALDKILPGSQPSSEEKEKR
;
A
#
# COMPACT_ATOMS: atom_id res chain seq x y z
N MET A 1 6.44 66.73 -9.91
CA MET A 1 5.92 66.14 -11.16
C MET A 1 7.01 65.25 -11.75
N ILE A 2 6.80 63.95 -11.85
CA ILE A 2 7.76 63.05 -12.51
C ILE A 2 7.67 63.35 -14.00
N ASP A 3 8.81 63.60 -14.65
CA ASP A 3 8.83 63.86 -16.07
C ASP A 3 8.43 62.62 -16.90
N LYS A 4 7.98 62.83 -18.14
CA LYS A 4 7.50 61.76 -19.00
C LYS A 4 8.55 60.67 -19.31
N THR A 5 9.84 61.05 -19.27
CA THR A 5 10.96 60.14 -19.55
C THR A 5 11.19 59.22 -18.36
N THR A 6 11.23 59.77 -17.15
CA THR A 6 11.34 59.03 -15.89
C THR A 6 10.15 58.08 -15.70
N SER A 7 8.91 58.52 -16.03
CA SER A 7 7.72 57.68 -15.97
C SER A 7 7.79 56.47 -16.93
N ARG A 8 8.32 56.66 -18.15
CA ARG A 8 8.48 55.55 -19.12
C ARG A 8 9.53 54.55 -18.69
N VAL A 9 10.63 55.01 -18.10
CA VAL A 9 11.68 54.12 -17.56
C VAL A 9 11.15 53.31 -16.39
N ILE A 10 10.42 53.91 -15.47
CA ILE A 10 9.80 53.19 -14.35
C ILE A 10 8.79 52.18 -14.83
N MET A 11 7.94 52.51 -15.79
CA MET A 11 6.98 51.59 -16.38
C MET A 11 7.67 50.39 -17.10
N GLY A 12 8.77 50.67 -17.80
CA GLY A 12 9.58 49.61 -18.43
C GLY A 12 10.19 48.64 -17.41
N LEU A 13 10.77 49.17 -16.32
CA LEU A 13 11.36 48.39 -15.24
C LEU A 13 10.28 47.52 -14.52
N LEU A 14 9.12 48.10 -14.23
CA LEU A 14 7.98 47.36 -13.64
C LEU A 14 7.48 46.28 -14.58
N GLY A 15 7.36 46.55 -15.87
CA GLY A 15 6.97 45.55 -16.87
C GLY A 15 7.96 44.37 -16.93
N THR A 16 9.27 44.68 -16.94
CA THR A 16 10.32 43.63 -16.93
C THR A 16 10.29 42.82 -15.64
N ALA A 17 10.11 43.46 -14.48
CA ALA A 17 10.01 42.81 -13.19
C ALA A 17 8.77 41.85 -13.16
N CYS A 18 7.61 42.30 -13.67
CA CYS A 18 6.41 41.46 -13.78
C CYS A 18 6.65 40.23 -14.67
N VAL A 19 7.31 40.40 -15.81
CA VAL A 19 7.62 39.28 -16.71
C VAL A 19 8.59 38.30 -16.03
N LEU A 20 9.60 38.76 -15.34
CA LEU A 20 10.54 37.93 -14.61
C LEU A 20 9.87 37.17 -13.45
N ILE A 21 8.98 37.82 -12.71
CA ILE A 21 8.24 37.20 -11.61
C ILE A 21 7.29 36.13 -12.13
N THR A 22 6.57 36.42 -13.23
CA THR A 22 5.67 35.44 -13.83
C THR A 22 6.43 34.27 -14.46
N ALA A 23 7.55 34.52 -15.12
CA ALA A 23 8.43 33.48 -15.65
C ALA A 23 9.01 32.61 -14.54
N PHE A 24 9.44 33.23 -13.42
CA PHE A 24 9.94 32.50 -12.26
C PHE A 24 8.86 31.72 -11.54
N ALA A 25 7.66 32.29 -11.39
CA ALA A 25 6.51 31.58 -10.84
C ALA A 25 6.10 30.38 -11.74
N TRP A 26 6.08 30.58 -13.06
CA TRP A 26 5.82 29.50 -14.01
C TRP A 26 6.91 28.44 -14.00
N TYR A 27 8.19 28.84 -13.92
CA TYR A 27 9.31 27.92 -13.77
C TYR A 27 9.18 27.11 -12.47
N LYS A 28 8.91 27.77 -11.35
CA LYS A 28 8.67 27.12 -10.06
C LYS A 28 7.48 26.14 -10.11
N THR A 29 6.36 26.54 -10.71
CA THR A 29 5.20 25.62 -10.83
C THR A 29 5.45 24.47 -11.78
N LYS A 30 6.21 24.69 -12.87
CA LYS A 30 6.50 23.63 -13.84
C LYS A 30 7.60 22.67 -13.38
N TYR A 31 8.57 23.14 -12.59
CA TYR A 31 9.73 22.34 -12.17
C TYR A 31 9.79 22.05 -10.67
N ALA A 32 9.06 22.79 -9.82
CA ALA A 32 8.91 22.43 -8.40
C ALA A 32 7.78 21.44 -8.14
N ALA A 33 6.97 21.16 -9.14
CA ALA A 33 5.91 20.17 -9.10
C ALA A 33 6.29 18.84 -9.75
N VAL A 34 7.56 18.59 -10.04
CA VAL A 34 8.04 17.23 -9.97
C VAL A 34 8.34 17.03 -8.49
N PRO A 35 7.47 16.38 -7.70
CA PRO A 35 7.98 15.74 -6.50
C PRO A 35 9.16 14.96 -7.05
N GLU A 36 10.32 15.02 -6.40
CA GLU A 36 11.38 14.07 -6.67
C GLU A 36 10.74 12.71 -6.46
N ALA A 37 10.12 12.21 -7.54
CA ALA A 37 9.45 10.94 -7.57
C ALA A 37 10.55 9.93 -7.29
N GLY A 38 10.50 9.38 -6.08
CA GLY A 38 11.42 8.35 -5.66
C GLY A 38 12.72 8.80 -5.03
N MET A 39 13.00 10.08 -4.82
CA MET A 39 13.88 10.42 -3.72
C MET A 39 13.04 10.35 -2.46
N HIS A 40 12.92 9.16 -1.93
CA HIS A 40 12.69 9.02 -0.51
C HIS A 40 13.67 9.97 0.15
N HIS A 41 13.18 11.07 0.72
CA HIS A 41 13.94 11.73 1.75
C HIS A 41 14.14 10.62 2.76
N ASN A 42 15.29 10.01 2.62
CA ASN A 42 15.69 8.94 3.48
C ASN A 42 15.54 9.51 4.87
N ILE A 43 14.54 9.06 5.61
CA ILE A 43 14.38 9.41 7.02
C ILE A 43 15.67 9.10 7.78
N TYR A 44 16.56 8.35 7.16
CA TYR A 44 17.90 8.02 7.62
C TYR A 44 18.98 9.03 7.24
N ASP A 45 18.74 9.98 6.32
CA ASP A 45 19.78 10.91 5.83
C ASP A 45 20.28 11.88 6.92
N GLU A 46 19.51 12.08 7.98
CA GLU A 46 19.92 12.96 9.09
C GLU A 46 20.69 12.22 10.18
N ASP A 47 20.54 10.90 10.29
CA ASP A 47 21.11 10.10 11.38
C ASP A 47 22.29 9.21 10.95
N ILE A 48 22.53 9.05 9.63
CA ILE A 48 23.67 8.28 9.14
C ILE A 48 24.87 9.22 8.94
N PRO A 49 25.99 8.99 9.65
CA PRO A 49 27.23 9.72 9.40
C PRO A 49 27.63 9.54 7.93
N ARG A 50 27.69 10.64 7.16
CA ARG A 50 28.03 10.62 5.73
C ARG A 50 29.38 9.99 5.39
N SER A 51 30.21 9.68 6.40
CA SER A 51 31.52 9.02 6.27
C SER A 51 31.50 7.50 6.45
N ALA A 52 30.36 6.92 6.86
CA ALA A 52 30.26 5.47 6.99
C ALA A 52 29.94 4.85 5.62
N PRO A 53 30.59 3.72 5.21
CA PRO A 53 30.13 2.96 4.06
C PRO A 53 28.69 2.52 4.37
N VAL A 54 27.74 3.13 3.66
CA VAL A 54 26.32 2.78 3.80
C VAL A 54 26.17 1.39 3.18
N PRO A 55 25.84 0.36 3.95
CA PRO A 55 25.51 -0.93 3.37
C PRO A 55 24.32 -0.71 2.42
N VAL A 56 24.34 -1.38 1.26
CA VAL A 56 23.23 -1.31 0.31
C VAL A 56 21.96 -1.66 1.08
N ASP A 57 21.06 -0.68 1.21
CA ASP A 57 19.78 -0.92 1.84
C ASP A 57 18.88 -1.63 0.84
N TYR A 58 18.76 -2.94 0.98
CA TYR A 58 17.91 -3.75 0.09
C TYR A 58 16.44 -3.34 0.14
N ARG A 59 16.03 -2.61 1.17
CA ARG A 59 14.68 -2.04 1.31
C ARG A 59 14.38 -0.94 0.28
N MET A 60 15.44 -0.36 -0.32
CA MET A 60 15.32 0.63 -1.40
C MET A 60 15.39 0.00 -2.79
N VAL A 61 15.31 -1.32 -2.89
CA VAL A 61 15.30 -2.01 -4.18
C VAL A 61 13.95 -1.81 -4.85
N LEU A 62 13.97 -1.34 -6.10
CA LEU A 62 12.75 -1.22 -6.90
C LEU A 62 12.16 -2.61 -7.16
N LEU A 63 10.83 -2.67 -7.18
CA LEU A 63 10.11 -3.84 -7.66
C LEU A 63 10.51 -4.14 -9.11
N THR A 64 10.71 -5.41 -9.41
CA THR A 64 11.07 -5.83 -10.76
C THR A 64 9.90 -5.65 -11.72
N PRO A 65 10.15 -5.48 -13.04
CA PRO A 65 9.08 -5.47 -14.03
C PRO A 65 8.18 -6.71 -13.96
N GLN A 66 8.73 -7.86 -13.55
CA GLN A 66 7.98 -9.09 -13.39
C GLN A 66 7.03 -9.03 -12.20
N GLU A 67 7.43 -8.45 -11.06
CA GLU A 67 6.55 -8.24 -9.90
C GLU A 67 5.44 -7.26 -10.24
N LEU A 68 5.78 -6.13 -10.88
CA LEU A 68 4.78 -5.15 -11.33
C LEU A 68 3.78 -5.75 -12.33
N ALA A 69 4.26 -6.56 -13.28
CA ALA A 69 3.40 -7.24 -14.25
C ALA A 69 2.48 -8.29 -13.62
N LYS A 70 2.92 -8.94 -12.52
CA LYS A 70 2.14 -9.93 -11.79
C LYS A 70 1.20 -9.33 -10.75
N ALA A 71 1.33 -8.04 -10.40
CA ALA A 71 0.45 -7.39 -9.44
C ALA A 71 -1.00 -7.46 -9.93
N PRO A 72 -1.90 -8.13 -9.19
CA PRO A 72 -3.27 -8.31 -9.62
C PRO A 72 -4.05 -6.99 -9.51
N LEU A 73 -5.10 -6.85 -10.31
CA LEU A 73 -6.07 -5.78 -10.12
C LEU A 73 -6.76 -5.96 -8.77
N ALA A 74 -6.66 -4.96 -7.90
CA ALA A 74 -7.34 -4.91 -6.60
C ALA A 74 -8.39 -3.80 -6.65
N ASP A 75 -9.60 -4.18 -6.96
CA ASP A 75 -10.77 -3.34 -7.12
C ASP A 75 -11.66 -3.29 -5.88
N VAL A 76 -11.40 -4.18 -4.92
CA VAL A 76 -12.13 -4.27 -3.65
C VAL A 76 -11.15 -4.43 -2.49
N PHE A 77 -11.37 -3.66 -1.43
CA PHE A 77 -10.61 -3.75 -0.18
C PHE A 77 -11.55 -3.90 1.01
N THR A 78 -11.12 -4.66 2.02
CA THR A 78 -11.83 -4.93 3.27
C THR A 78 -10.90 -4.76 4.46
N SER A 79 -11.45 -4.67 5.67
CA SER A 79 -10.64 -4.61 6.89
C SER A 79 -9.72 -5.83 7.00
N PRO A 80 -8.44 -5.64 7.37
CA PRO A 80 -7.53 -6.75 7.60
C PRO A 80 -7.72 -7.43 8.97
N LEU A 81 -8.49 -6.82 9.87
CA LEU A 81 -8.75 -7.31 11.23
C LEU A 81 -10.25 -7.24 11.53
N GLY A 82 -10.75 -8.19 12.31
CA GLY A 82 -12.18 -8.37 12.55
C GLY A 82 -12.87 -9.11 11.43
N ASP A 83 -14.11 -8.73 11.10
CA ASP A 83 -14.78 -9.14 9.89
C ASP A 83 -14.37 -8.24 8.70
N GLU A 84 -15.01 -8.42 7.54
CA GLU A 84 -14.72 -7.65 6.33
C GLU A 84 -14.97 -6.14 6.51
N ASN A 85 -15.78 -5.73 7.49
CA ASN A 85 -16.07 -4.34 7.84
C ASN A 85 -15.27 -3.86 9.06
N GLY A 86 -14.41 -4.69 9.64
CA GLY A 86 -13.66 -4.38 10.85
C GLY A 86 -14.49 -4.40 12.13
N ALA A 87 -15.54 -5.24 12.20
CA ALA A 87 -16.37 -5.35 13.39
C ALA A 87 -15.53 -5.71 14.62
N PHE A 88 -15.84 -5.09 15.74
CA PHE A 88 -15.16 -5.21 17.03
C PHE A 88 -13.67 -4.78 17.00
N THR A 89 -13.32 -3.88 16.07
CA THR A 89 -11.99 -3.27 16.02
C THR A 89 -12.07 -1.74 16.12
N TYR A 90 -10.95 -1.13 16.43
CA TYR A 90 -10.80 0.33 16.43
C TYR A 90 -9.37 0.73 16.08
N VAL A 91 -9.19 1.96 15.61
CA VAL A 91 -7.87 2.55 15.34
C VAL A 91 -7.38 3.21 16.62
N ALA A 92 -6.32 2.66 17.23
CA ALA A 92 -5.70 3.22 18.43
C ALA A 92 -4.77 4.40 18.08
N GLN A 93 -4.07 4.32 16.97
CA GLN A 93 -3.23 5.39 16.42
C GLN A 93 -3.38 5.42 14.89
N GLY A 94 -3.68 6.60 14.35
CA GLY A 94 -3.90 6.79 12.91
C GLY A 94 -2.65 7.23 12.15
N VAL A 95 -2.74 7.20 10.81
CA VAL A 95 -1.70 7.73 9.94
C VAL A 95 -1.49 9.22 10.18
N GLY A 96 -0.25 9.64 10.35
CA GLY A 96 0.12 11.04 10.57
C GLY A 96 0.00 11.52 12.01
N ASP A 97 -0.53 10.70 12.92
CA ASP A 97 -0.60 11.03 14.34
C ASP A 97 0.80 11.22 14.91
N MET A 98 1.00 12.32 15.63
CA MET A 98 2.29 12.61 16.26
C MET A 98 2.47 11.74 17.50
N ASN A 99 3.50 10.93 17.50
CA ASN A 99 3.93 10.18 18.68
C ASN A 99 5.13 10.88 19.33
N ALA A 100 4.91 11.49 20.50
CA ALA A 100 5.95 12.26 21.19
C ALA A 100 7.12 11.38 21.68
N ALA A 101 6.84 10.14 22.09
CA ALA A 101 7.86 9.19 22.55
C ALA A 101 8.76 8.72 21.39
N ARG A 102 8.19 8.52 20.21
CA ARG A 102 8.88 8.13 18.98
C ARG A 102 9.42 9.33 18.19
N LYS A 103 9.08 10.57 18.59
CA LYS A 103 9.49 11.83 17.97
C LYS A 103 9.16 11.90 16.48
N GLY A 104 8.04 11.28 16.07
CA GLY A 104 7.66 11.18 14.67
C GLY A 104 6.16 11.01 14.46
N ARG A 105 5.74 11.15 13.22
CA ARG A 105 4.39 10.85 12.77
C ARG A 105 4.27 9.39 12.43
N HIS A 106 3.16 8.79 12.82
CA HIS A 106 2.86 7.39 12.57
C HIS A 106 2.65 7.12 11.09
N ALA A 107 3.28 6.09 10.56
CA ALA A 107 3.23 5.77 9.13
C ALA A 107 1.98 4.98 8.74
N GLY A 108 1.36 4.28 9.68
CA GLY A 108 0.22 3.42 9.46
C GLY A 108 -0.94 3.67 10.42
N GLN A 109 -1.79 2.67 10.53
CA GLN A 109 -2.82 2.56 11.55
C GLN A 109 -2.51 1.41 12.49
N ASP A 110 -2.65 1.63 13.80
CA ASP A 110 -2.63 0.57 14.79
C ASP A 110 -4.06 0.12 15.04
N LEU A 111 -4.38 -1.07 14.56
CA LEU A 111 -5.70 -1.69 14.67
C LEU A 111 -5.74 -2.64 15.86
N ASN A 112 -6.69 -2.41 16.75
CA ASN A 112 -6.92 -3.21 17.94
C ASN A 112 -8.34 -3.76 17.96
N GLY A 113 -8.52 -4.92 18.61
CA GLY A 113 -9.84 -5.39 19.01
C GLY A 113 -10.33 -4.67 20.26
N ILE A 114 -11.62 -4.64 20.46
CA ILE A 114 -12.26 -3.95 21.61
C ILE A 114 -11.99 -4.60 22.98
N GLY A 115 -11.33 -5.77 23.01
CA GLY A 115 -11.02 -6.49 24.25
C GLY A 115 -9.96 -5.82 25.12
N GLY A 116 -9.09 -5.01 24.50
CA GLY A 116 -7.99 -4.30 25.15
C GLY A 116 -6.80 -5.17 25.52
N GLU A 117 -5.71 -4.54 25.95
CA GLU A 117 -4.43 -5.16 26.31
C GLU A 117 -3.94 -6.14 25.21
N ASN A 118 -3.62 -7.39 25.58
CA ASN A 118 -3.15 -8.42 24.66
C ASN A 118 -4.24 -9.41 24.22
N THR A 119 -5.52 -9.05 24.37
CA THR A 119 -6.62 -9.94 23.96
C THR A 119 -6.67 -10.15 22.44
N ASP A 120 -6.01 -9.30 21.68
CA ASP A 120 -5.90 -9.39 20.22
C ASP A 120 -4.85 -10.38 19.77
N GLU A 121 -3.95 -10.82 20.66
CA GLU A 121 -2.86 -11.70 20.29
C GLU A 121 -3.38 -13.03 19.70
N GLY A 122 -2.94 -13.33 18.49
CA GLY A 122 -3.35 -14.52 17.77
C GLY A 122 -4.62 -14.35 16.92
N LEU A 123 -5.29 -13.21 16.96
CA LEU A 123 -6.41 -12.95 16.03
C LEU A 123 -5.93 -13.05 14.57
N PRO A 124 -6.75 -13.62 13.66
CA PRO A 124 -6.36 -13.77 12.28
C PRO A 124 -6.21 -12.41 11.59
N VAL A 125 -5.08 -12.22 10.91
CA VAL A 125 -4.84 -11.09 10.01
C VAL A 125 -5.07 -11.56 8.58
N ARG A 126 -5.88 -10.80 7.85
CA ARG A 126 -6.32 -11.12 6.49
C ARG A 126 -5.82 -10.10 5.49
N ALA A 127 -5.60 -10.54 4.25
CA ALA A 127 -5.28 -9.63 3.15
C ALA A 127 -6.43 -8.65 2.92
N ALA A 128 -6.15 -7.34 3.03
CA ALA A 128 -7.16 -6.31 2.84
C ALA A 128 -7.68 -6.25 1.39
N GLY A 129 -6.82 -6.53 0.43
CA GLY A 129 -7.14 -6.61 -1.00
C GLY A 129 -6.42 -7.77 -1.67
N ARG A 130 -6.85 -8.10 -2.89
CA ARG A 130 -6.14 -9.06 -3.73
C ARG A 130 -4.74 -8.53 -4.05
N GLY A 131 -3.69 -9.31 -3.79
CA GLY A 131 -2.31 -8.83 -3.95
C GLY A 131 -1.32 -9.91 -4.35
N LEU A 132 -0.14 -9.49 -4.77
CA LEU A 132 1.04 -10.33 -4.95
C LEU A 132 1.88 -10.28 -3.66
N LEU A 133 2.18 -11.42 -3.07
CA LEU A 133 3.05 -11.47 -1.90
C LEU A 133 4.50 -11.14 -2.31
N ILE A 134 4.99 -9.96 -1.90
CA ILE A 134 6.33 -9.49 -2.24
C ILE A 134 7.31 -9.55 -1.07
N TYR A 135 6.81 -9.65 0.17
CA TYR A 135 7.64 -9.80 1.35
C TYR A 135 6.89 -10.59 2.44
N ALA A 136 7.62 -11.48 3.11
CA ALA A 136 7.19 -12.20 4.29
C ALA A 136 8.43 -12.51 5.13
N GLY A 137 8.55 -11.91 6.32
CA GLY A 137 9.72 -12.09 7.18
C GLY A 137 9.81 -11.06 8.30
N GLU A 138 10.95 -11.05 8.99
CA GLU A 138 11.23 -10.11 10.06
C GLU A 138 12.33 -9.14 9.66
N PRO A 139 11.99 -7.86 9.31
CA PRO A 139 12.98 -6.89 8.90
C PRO A 139 13.81 -6.35 10.09
N SER A 140 13.23 -6.33 11.29
CA SER A 140 13.90 -6.03 12.55
C SER A 140 13.04 -6.48 13.73
N PRO A 141 13.62 -6.63 14.95
CA PRO A 141 12.85 -6.99 16.15
C PRO A 141 11.72 -6.03 16.49
N ASP A 142 11.89 -4.72 16.22
CA ASP A 142 10.83 -3.72 16.46
C ASP A 142 9.64 -3.88 15.51
N TRP A 143 9.88 -4.39 14.30
CA TRP A 143 8.83 -4.70 13.35
C TRP A 143 8.15 -6.04 13.65
N GLY A 144 8.88 -7.00 14.24
CA GLY A 144 8.43 -8.38 14.30
C GLY A 144 8.22 -8.96 12.91
N ASN A 145 7.37 -9.95 12.78
CA ASN A 145 7.03 -10.47 11.47
C ASN A 145 6.17 -9.49 10.68
N VAL A 146 6.51 -9.36 9.40
CA VAL A 146 5.88 -8.44 8.44
C VAL A 146 5.48 -9.20 7.19
N VAL A 147 4.31 -8.89 6.65
CA VAL A 147 3.85 -9.30 5.32
C VAL A 147 3.59 -8.05 4.49
N VAL A 148 4.01 -8.07 3.21
CA VAL A 148 3.70 -6.99 2.26
C VAL A 148 3.08 -7.59 1.00
N LEU A 149 1.93 -7.05 0.61
CA LEU A 149 1.25 -7.39 -0.63
C LEU A 149 1.30 -6.21 -1.60
N LEU A 150 1.58 -6.48 -2.86
CA LEU A 150 1.55 -5.51 -3.95
C LEU A 150 0.22 -5.60 -4.70
N HIS A 151 -0.41 -4.47 -4.91
CA HIS A 151 -1.70 -4.33 -5.59
C HIS A 151 -1.57 -3.38 -6.77
N ARG A 152 -2.39 -3.60 -7.80
CA ARG A 152 -2.61 -2.62 -8.85
C ARG A 152 -4.04 -2.11 -8.75
N LEU A 153 -4.21 -0.81 -8.51
CA LEU A 153 -5.53 -0.18 -8.41
C LEU A 153 -6.18 -0.03 -9.80
N PRO A 154 -7.51 0.16 -9.87
CA PRO A 154 -8.23 0.38 -11.13
C PRO A 154 -7.73 1.59 -11.94
N ASP A 155 -7.16 2.60 -11.28
CA ASP A 155 -6.56 3.78 -11.93
C ASP A 155 -5.12 3.53 -12.44
N GLY A 156 -4.59 2.32 -12.27
CA GLY A 156 -3.28 1.89 -12.72
C GLY A 156 -2.14 2.14 -11.73
N ARG A 157 -2.39 2.81 -10.60
CA ARG A 157 -1.37 3.00 -9.55
C ARG A 157 -1.02 1.68 -8.88
N PHE A 158 0.24 1.57 -8.45
CA PHE A 158 0.70 0.47 -7.60
C PHE A 158 0.69 0.94 -6.15
N VAL A 159 0.06 0.14 -5.30
CA VAL A 159 0.06 0.33 -3.86
C VAL A 159 0.46 -0.96 -3.17
N GLN A 160 1.04 -0.83 -1.99
CA GLN A 160 1.39 -1.95 -1.14
C GLN A 160 0.57 -1.88 0.14
N SER A 161 0.10 -3.02 0.63
CA SER A 161 -0.40 -3.14 1.99
C SER A 161 0.62 -3.87 2.84
N LEU A 162 1.01 -3.26 3.96
CA LEU A 162 1.97 -3.79 4.91
C LEU A 162 1.26 -4.13 6.21
N TYR A 163 1.54 -5.33 6.72
CA TYR A 163 0.98 -5.89 7.94
C TYR A 163 2.12 -6.25 8.87
N ALA A 164 2.21 -5.64 10.04
CA ALA A 164 3.35 -5.81 10.93
C ALA A 164 2.95 -6.22 12.36
N HIS A 165 3.98 -6.45 13.18
CA HIS A 165 3.91 -6.96 14.54
C HIS A 165 3.27 -8.35 14.63
N LEU A 166 3.30 -9.12 13.52
CA LEU A 166 2.63 -10.40 13.43
C LEU A 166 3.29 -11.43 14.35
N LYS A 167 2.47 -12.27 15.01
CA LYS A 167 2.90 -13.44 15.76
C LYS A 167 3.33 -14.57 14.84
N THR A 168 2.52 -14.80 13.81
CA THR A 168 2.77 -15.83 12.80
C THR A 168 2.57 -15.24 11.41
N VAL A 169 3.29 -15.78 10.44
CA VAL A 169 3.08 -15.57 9.01
C VAL A 169 2.60 -16.87 8.41
N SER A 170 1.59 -16.81 7.53
CA SER A 170 1.11 -17.98 6.80
C SER A 170 2.20 -18.49 5.84
N ASP A 171 2.28 -19.81 5.69
CA ASP A 171 3.24 -20.46 4.77
C ASP A 171 2.78 -20.29 3.31
N ILE A 172 2.95 -19.08 2.80
CA ILE A 172 2.62 -18.70 1.42
C ILE A 172 3.93 -18.33 0.73
N PRO A 173 4.30 -18.98 -0.38
CA PRO A 173 5.53 -18.66 -1.09
C PRO A 173 5.54 -17.22 -1.65
N LEU A 174 6.70 -16.57 -1.62
CA LEU A 174 6.88 -15.25 -2.26
C LEU A 174 6.55 -15.33 -3.76
N GLY A 175 5.96 -14.26 -4.29
CA GLY A 175 5.50 -14.19 -5.66
C GLY A 175 4.18 -14.92 -5.93
N THR A 176 3.49 -15.38 -4.87
CA THR A 176 2.15 -16.00 -4.95
C THR A 176 1.07 -14.93 -4.89
N LEU A 177 -0.01 -15.13 -5.64
CA LEU A 177 -1.22 -14.32 -5.53
C LEU A 177 -1.98 -14.68 -4.25
N VAL A 178 -2.37 -13.65 -3.51
CA VAL A 178 -3.14 -13.75 -2.27
C VAL A 178 -4.51 -13.10 -2.52
N GLY A 179 -5.58 -13.81 -2.19
CA GLY A 179 -6.94 -13.32 -2.34
C GLY A 179 -7.33 -12.37 -1.20
N ARG A 180 -8.22 -11.41 -1.49
CA ARG A 180 -8.84 -10.56 -0.44
C ARG A 180 -9.53 -11.45 0.61
N GLY A 181 -9.27 -11.18 1.89
CA GLY A 181 -9.81 -11.96 3.01
C GLY A 181 -9.04 -13.27 3.31
N GLU A 182 -8.05 -13.64 2.50
CA GLU A 182 -7.18 -14.79 2.80
C GLU A 182 -6.32 -14.49 4.04
N GLN A 183 -6.22 -15.46 4.95
CA GLN A 183 -5.42 -15.28 6.14
C GLN A 183 -3.93 -15.32 5.79
N ILE A 184 -3.23 -14.26 6.16
CA ILE A 184 -1.79 -14.07 5.89
C ILE A 184 -0.93 -14.14 7.14
N GLY A 185 -1.55 -14.15 8.31
CA GLY A 185 -0.86 -14.24 9.59
C GLY A 185 -1.80 -14.10 10.77
N SER A 186 -1.24 -13.79 11.93
CA SER A 186 -1.99 -13.48 13.14
C SER A 186 -1.37 -12.32 13.89
N VAL A 187 -2.18 -11.57 14.63
CA VAL A 187 -1.75 -10.45 15.48
C VAL A 187 -0.71 -10.90 16.50
N GLY A 188 0.29 -10.09 16.71
CA GLY A 188 1.34 -10.33 17.67
C GLY A 188 1.76 -9.07 18.44
N THR A 189 2.95 -9.13 19.05
CA THR A 189 3.47 -8.12 19.96
C THR A 189 4.87 -7.64 19.58
N ALA A 190 5.38 -8.00 18.38
CA ALA A 190 6.79 -7.81 18.03
C ALA A 190 7.73 -8.25 19.15
N HIS A 191 7.66 -9.53 19.54
CA HIS A 191 8.44 -10.13 20.63
C HIS A 191 8.20 -9.51 22.03
N GLY A 192 7.04 -8.91 22.27
CA GLY A 192 6.70 -8.24 23.52
C GLY A 192 7.13 -6.77 23.58
N ASN A 193 7.59 -6.20 22.47
CA ASN A 193 7.93 -4.77 22.39
C ASN A 193 6.69 -3.87 22.45
N TYR A 194 5.52 -4.41 22.10
CA TYR A 194 4.23 -3.71 22.11
C TYR A 194 3.14 -4.56 22.74
N LEU A 195 2.05 -3.93 23.17
CA LEU A 195 0.78 -4.63 23.36
C LEU A 195 0.31 -5.17 22.00
N ALA A 196 -0.44 -6.28 22.04
CA ALA A 196 -0.91 -6.93 20.82
C ALA A 196 -1.77 -5.98 19.99
N HIS A 197 -1.41 -5.79 18.74
CA HIS A 197 -2.14 -5.03 17.74
C HIS A 197 -1.65 -5.37 16.33
N LEU A 198 -2.40 -4.97 15.33
CA LEU A 198 -1.96 -4.98 13.93
C LEU A 198 -1.53 -3.57 13.53
N HIS A 199 -0.24 -3.38 13.23
CA HIS A 199 0.20 -2.19 12.51
C HIS A 199 -0.04 -2.39 11.01
N PHE A 200 -0.85 -1.51 10.41
CA PHE A 200 -1.31 -1.62 9.02
C PHE A 200 -0.99 -0.36 8.24
N GLU A 201 -0.27 -0.50 7.13
CA GLU A 201 0.05 0.62 6.23
C GLU A 201 -0.51 0.38 4.82
N MET A 202 -0.93 1.47 4.16
CA MET A 202 -1.13 1.52 2.72
C MET A 202 -0.08 2.47 2.12
N ILE A 203 0.68 1.99 1.15
CA ILE A 203 1.90 2.67 0.65
C ILE A 203 1.82 2.79 -0.87
N GLU A 204 1.89 4.01 -1.39
CA GLU A 204 2.03 4.22 -2.83
C GLU A 204 3.51 4.19 -3.20
N SER A 205 3.99 3.04 -3.68
CA SER A 205 5.40 2.82 -4.00
C SER A 205 5.60 1.68 -4.99
N ILE A 206 6.63 1.83 -5.81
CA ILE A 206 7.19 0.77 -6.66
C ILE A 206 8.54 0.27 -6.15
N ALA A 207 8.88 0.54 -4.88
CA ALA A 207 10.04 0.00 -4.19
C ALA A 207 9.62 -0.96 -3.08
N HIS A 208 10.52 -1.84 -2.65
CA HIS A 208 10.28 -2.67 -1.46
C HIS A 208 10.31 -1.79 -0.21
N GLU A 209 9.20 -1.74 0.53
CA GLU A 209 9.02 -0.85 1.69
C GLU A 209 9.11 -1.57 3.04
N ALA A 210 9.34 -2.89 3.05
CA ALA A 210 9.43 -3.66 4.29
C ALA A 210 10.57 -3.16 5.20
N GLY A 211 10.25 -2.84 6.47
CA GLY A 211 11.22 -2.41 7.48
C GLY A 211 11.67 -0.95 7.37
N ILE A 212 11.02 -0.12 6.57
CA ILE A 212 11.17 1.34 6.66
C ILE A 212 10.52 1.79 7.99
N PRO A 213 11.10 2.74 8.75
CA PRO A 213 10.57 3.12 10.05
C PRO A 213 9.08 3.48 10.02
N GLY A 214 8.32 2.92 10.96
CA GLY A 214 6.90 3.21 11.18
C GLY A 214 6.63 4.62 11.74
N TYR A 215 7.68 5.40 12.04
CA TYR A 215 7.58 6.78 12.52
C TYR A 215 8.60 7.64 11.78
N GLY A 216 8.15 8.80 11.28
CA GLY A 216 8.99 9.73 10.52
C GLY A 216 8.57 11.19 10.69
N LYS A 217 9.34 12.12 10.16
CA LYS A 217 8.96 13.55 10.13
C LYS A 217 7.73 13.78 9.26
N THR A 218 7.56 12.95 8.24
CA THR A 218 6.44 12.98 7.29
C THR A 218 5.93 11.57 7.03
N THR A 219 4.73 11.47 6.49
CA THR A 219 4.11 10.22 6.01
C THR A 219 4.07 10.19 4.48
N PHE A 220 5.12 10.62 3.84
CA PHE A 220 5.20 11.06 2.44
C PHE A 220 4.45 10.18 1.43
N ASN A 221 4.70 8.88 1.37
CA ASN A 221 4.05 7.96 0.42
C ASN A 221 3.02 7.05 1.11
N ARG A 222 2.61 7.40 2.33
CA ARG A 222 1.57 6.67 3.07
C ARG A 222 0.20 7.24 2.72
N ILE A 223 -0.69 6.34 2.33
CA ILE A 223 -2.09 6.64 2.10
C ILE A 223 -2.85 6.27 3.37
N ASN A 224 -3.84 7.09 3.74
CA ASN A 224 -4.72 6.71 4.84
C ASN A 224 -5.49 5.43 4.46
N PRO A 225 -5.32 4.31 5.18
CA PRO A 225 -6.02 3.07 4.88
C PRO A 225 -7.55 3.23 4.82
N ASP A 226 -8.14 4.05 5.70
CA ASP A 226 -9.59 4.28 5.69
C ASP A 226 -10.10 4.87 4.37
N GLU A 227 -9.30 5.70 3.71
CA GLU A 227 -9.67 6.26 2.40
C GLU A 227 -9.71 5.17 1.33
N VAL A 228 -8.73 4.26 1.33
CA VAL A 228 -8.67 3.13 0.39
C VAL A 228 -9.81 2.16 0.66
N LEU A 229 -9.99 1.76 1.92
CA LEU A 229 -11.07 0.85 2.33
C LEU A 229 -12.46 1.41 1.99
N LYS A 230 -12.66 2.72 2.13
CA LYS A 230 -13.91 3.38 1.78
C LYS A 230 -14.11 3.53 0.27
N GLN A 231 -13.05 3.91 -0.46
CA GLN A 231 -13.12 4.13 -1.90
C GLN A 231 -13.39 2.83 -2.66
N TYR A 232 -12.81 1.74 -2.20
CA TYR A 232 -12.88 0.41 -2.82
C TYR A 232 -13.64 -0.59 -1.94
N ALA A 233 -14.61 -0.10 -1.16
CA ALA A 233 -15.46 -0.96 -0.34
C ALA A 233 -16.23 -1.96 -1.21
N PRO A 234 -16.46 -3.19 -0.73
CA PRO A 234 -17.32 -4.14 -1.44
C PRO A 234 -18.75 -3.61 -1.53
N ASP A 235 -19.42 -3.92 -2.63
CA ASP A 235 -20.87 -3.77 -2.69
C ASP A 235 -21.50 -4.82 -1.77
N PRO A 236 -22.27 -4.42 -0.75
CA PRO A 236 -22.88 -5.36 0.19
C PRO A 236 -23.82 -6.38 -0.47
N GLU A 237 -24.42 -6.01 -1.62
CA GLU A 237 -25.34 -6.88 -2.36
C GLU A 237 -24.60 -7.85 -3.30
N MET A 238 -23.33 -7.57 -3.61
CA MET A 238 -22.49 -8.37 -4.53
C MET A 238 -21.25 -8.94 -3.84
N MET A 239 -21.27 -9.12 -2.52
CA MET A 239 -20.11 -9.61 -1.77
C MET A 239 -19.84 -11.10 -2.09
N MET A 240 -18.96 -11.32 -3.06
CA MET A 240 -18.50 -12.66 -3.44
C MET A 240 -17.12 -12.93 -2.82
N PRO A 241 -16.84 -14.21 -2.48
CA PRO A 241 -15.48 -14.62 -2.13
C PRO A 241 -14.49 -14.22 -3.23
N ASP A 242 -13.27 -13.85 -2.82
CA ASP A 242 -12.26 -13.51 -3.82
C ASP A 242 -12.00 -14.69 -4.78
N PRO A 243 -11.99 -14.46 -6.10
CA PRO A 243 -11.78 -15.51 -7.08
C PRO A 243 -10.50 -16.33 -6.88
N ILE A 244 -9.43 -15.72 -6.36
CA ILE A 244 -8.19 -16.43 -6.05
C ILE A 244 -8.41 -17.47 -4.95
N ILE A 245 -9.19 -17.13 -3.90
CA ILE A 245 -9.52 -18.08 -2.83
C ILE A 245 -10.35 -19.22 -3.39
N ALA A 246 -11.36 -18.91 -4.19
CA ALA A 246 -12.20 -19.94 -4.83
C ALA A 246 -11.37 -20.89 -5.70
N LEU A 247 -10.43 -20.38 -6.47
CA LEU A 247 -9.51 -21.18 -7.28
C LEU A 247 -8.61 -22.09 -6.44
N LYS A 248 -8.01 -21.56 -5.37
CA LYS A 248 -7.20 -22.36 -4.45
C LYS A 248 -8.00 -23.49 -3.83
N GLN A 249 -9.27 -23.24 -3.47
CA GLN A 249 -10.17 -24.26 -2.92
C GLN A 249 -10.49 -25.37 -3.94
N VAL A 250 -10.83 -25.00 -5.18
CA VAL A 250 -11.06 -25.94 -6.27
C VAL A 250 -9.83 -26.79 -6.54
N GLN A 251 -8.67 -26.19 -6.47
CA GLN A 251 -7.39 -26.84 -6.71
C GLN A 251 -7.03 -27.84 -5.61
N MET A 252 -7.22 -27.47 -4.34
CA MET A 252 -7.03 -28.38 -3.23
C MET A 252 -7.99 -29.58 -3.32
N ALA A 253 -9.24 -29.34 -3.77
CA ALA A 253 -10.25 -30.40 -3.95
C ALA A 253 -9.97 -31.34 -5.15
N ALA A 254 -9.34 -30.81 -6.21
CA ALA A 254 -9.13 -31.57 -7.46
C ALA A 254 -7.71 -32.14 -7.61
N GLY A 255 -6.82 -32.01 -6.64
CA GLY A 255 -5.41 -32.38 -6.76
C GLY A 255 -4.66 -31.55 -7.80
N GLY A 256 -5.10 -30.30 -7.97
CA GLY A 256 -4.82 -29.49 -9.16
C GLY A 256 -3.63 -28.55 -9.10
N GLU A 257 -2.42 -29.02 -8.75
CA GLU A 257 -1.19 -28.22 -8.95
C GLU A 257 -1.06 -27.66 -10.38
N LYS A 258 -1.55 -28.40 -11.37
CA LYS A 258 -1.46 -28.06 -12.79
C LYS A 258 -2.32 -26.83 -13.20
N LEU A 259 -3.44 -26.61 -12.52
CA LEU A 259 -4.35 -25.48 -12.85
C LEU A 259 -3.78 -24.15 -12.42
N LEU A 260 -3.12 -24.08 -11.24
CA LEU A 260 -2.42 -22.87 -10.78
C LEU A 260 -1.22 -22.55 -11.66
N GLU A 261 -0.46 -23.53 -12.08
CA GLU A 261 0.68 -23.31 -12.94
C GLU A 261 0.29 -22.64 -14.27
N ASN A 262 -0.88 -22.99 -14.80
CA ASN A 262 -1.41 -22.37 -16.01
C ASN A 262 -1.93 -20.94 -15.74
N LEU A 263 -2.57 -20.70 -14.60
CA LEU A 263 -3.01 -19.34 -14.19
C LEU A 263 -1.82 -18.40 -13.90
N TYR A 264 -0.75 -18.92 -13.33
CA TYR A 264 0.48 -18.15 -13.12
C TYR A 264 1.22 -17.85 -14.43
N LYS A 265 1.10 -18.71 -15.44
CA LYS A 265 1.70 -18.50 -16.76
C LYS A 265 0.93 -17.48 -17.61
N ASP A 266 -0.37 -17.45 -17.50
CA ASP A 266 -1.23 -16.61 -18.37
C ASP A 266 -1.53 -15.21 -17.84
N ASN A 267 -1.33 -14.99 -16.53
CA ASN A 267 -1.49 -13.69 -15.83
C ASN A 267 -2.73 -12.87 -16.23
N SER A 268 -3.77 -13.53 -16.76
CA SER A 268 -4.94 -12.85 -17.29
C SER A 268 -6.18 -13.17 -16.46
N MET A 269 -6.89 -12.13 -16.03
CA MET A 269 -8.25 -12.22 -15.49
C MET A 269 -9.19 -12.97 -16.47
N GLU A 270 -8.88 -12.96 -17.76
CA GLU A 270 -9.58 -13.67 -18.81
C GLU A 270 -9.55 -15.19 -18.64
N ALA A 271 -8.50 -15.75 -18.03
CA ALA A 271 -8.43 -17.17 -17.68
C ALA A 271 -9.33 -17.50 -16.48
N LEU A 272 -9.47 -16.57 -15.53
CA LEU A 272 -10.38 -16.69 -14.39
C LEU A 272 -11.86 -16.70 -14.83
N ASP A 273 -12.23 -15.84 -15.74
CA ASP A 273 -13.59 -15.73 -16.29
C ASP A 273 -14.03 -17.02 -17.03
N LYS A 274 -13.08 -17.77 -17.58
CA LYS A 274 -13.37 -19.06 -18.27
C LYS A 274 -13.59 -20.23 -17.31
N ILE A 275 -13.14 -20.13 -16.07
CA ILE A 275 -13.12 -21.24 -15.11
C ILE A 275 -14.26 -21.14 -14.08
N LEU A 276 -14.73 -19.93 -13.79
CA LEU A 276 -15.80 -19.73 -12.81
C LEU A 276 -17.18 -19.89 -13.48
N PRO A 277 -18.02 -20.86 -13.05
CA PRO A 277 -19.38 -20.98 -13.54
C PRO A 277 -20.18 -19.76 -13.07
N GLY A 278 -20.54 -18.88 -13.99
CA GLY A 278 -21.36 -17.68 -13.73
C GLY A 278 -20.81 -16.37 -14.27
N SER A 279 -19.56 -16.33 -14.77
CA SER A 279 -18.94 -15.15 -15.31
C SER A 279 -19.28 -14.86 -16.78
N GLN A 280 -20.09 -15.70 -17.44
CA GLN A 280 -20.53 -15.44 -18.81
C GLN A 280 -21.70 -14.45 -18.80
N PRO A 281 -21.61 -13.33 -19.51
CA PRO A 281 -22.76 -12.45 -19.71
C PRO A 281 -23.89 -13.26 -20.34
N SER A 282 -25.10 -13.13 -19.78
CA SER A 282 -26.29 -13.82 -20.28
C SER A 282 -26.46 -13.51 -21.77
N SER A 283 -26.91 -14.52 -22.51
CA SER A 283 -27.10 -14.43 -23.97
C SER A 283 -28.03 -13.29 -24.44
N GLU A 284 -28.71 -12.61 -23.52
CA GLU A 284 -29.58 -11.46 -23.80
C GLU A 284 -28.85 -10.12 -23.98
N GLU A 285 -27.60 -10.02 -23.56
CA GLU A 285 -26.82 -8.77 -23.77
C GLU A 285 -26.09 -8.70 -25.11
N LYS A 286 -26.01 -9.79 -25.85
CA LYS A 286 -25.36 -9.83 -27.17
C LYS A 286 -26.25 -9.35 -28.33
N GLU A 287 -27.54 -9.15 -28.12
CA GLU A 287 -28.48 -8.68 -29.16
C GLU A 287 -28.71 -7.15 -29.14
N LYS A 288 -28.08 -6.41 -28.23
CA LYS A 288 -28.27 -4.94 -28.10
C LYS A 288 -27.00 -4.10 -28.39
N ARG A 289 -26.05 -4.64 -29.15
CA ARG A 289 -24.93 -3.81 -29.67
C ARG A 289 -24.84 -3.89 -31.17
#